data_45a6fad02c4c58f12b1e46348320c6ef
#
_entry.id   45a6fad02c4c58f12b1e46348320c6ef
#
_cell.length_a   1.000
_cell.length_b   1.000
_cell.length_c   1.000
_cell.angle_alpha   90.00
_cell.angle_beta   90.00
_cell.angle_gamma   90.00
#
_symmetry.space_group_name_H-M   'P 1'
#
loop_
_entity.id
_entity.type
_entity.pdbx_description
1 polymer ?
#
loop_
_entity_poly.entity_id
_entity_poly.type
_entity_poly.pdbx_seq_one_letter_code
_entity_poly.pdbx_strand_id
1 'polypeptide(L)'
;MTVLRTAAVGWIVLIAACSLPNVGLWSGQGKADTGLYSLYGGRIAHGHVPYRSGFSMEFPPGAIPALALPALPRSHYVSWFKAFEVLCAAAAIAAIAYALAGTPARRRYGAVTVAGIAPAVIGPIALNSFDFWPSALAAWAVALVVRGRPRWGMAFLGAAVAAKLYPLLLAPALLTYVARDRTPHEARRAFAAGAAVVAAAFLPFAIVAPGGLRASIQQQLTRGLQVESLGGSILGALHRLGVSSYHVVVSHSPFSFDVAGPGAGALATVLSLLVLVAAAVAWRLLRDGPVDRDRTMRTAAATAVAFVAFAKVLSPQYLLFLVPLVPLVDSVATWAMLLAALGLTQVWARFPQPFLDTIHLGERIWVVLARNLVLLLLYALLTLGLRRRRSTRST
;
A
#
# COMPACT_ATOMS: atom_id res chain seq x y z
N MET A 1 9.00 20.14 19.78
CA MET A 1 7.78 20.93 19.49
C MET A 1 7.37 20.92 18.01
N THR A 2 8.25 21.12 17.04
CA THR A 2 7.91 21.22 15.60
C THR A 2 7.24 19.96 15.02
N VAL A 3 7.72 18.76 15.36
CA VAL A 3 7.14 17.48 14.87
C VAL A 3 5.71 17.32 15.34
N LEU A 4 5.45 17.52 16.64
CA LEU A 4 4.12 17.38 17.22
C LEU A 4 3.12 18.39 16.62
N ARG A 5 3.53 19.65 16.46
CA ARG A 5 2.68 20.68 15.81
C ARG A 5 2.36 20.31 14.35
N THR A 6 3.34 19.79 13.61
CA THR A 6 3.12 19.34 12.23
C THR A 6 2.15 18.15 12.18
N ALA A 7 2.36 17.15 13.05
CA ALA A 7 1.46 16.00 13.14
C ALA A 7 0.04 16.40 13.53
N ALA A 8 -0.11 17.33 14.49
CA ALA A 8 -1.42 17.81 14.97
C ALA A 8 -2.27 18.41 13.83
N VAL A 9 -1.65 19.19 12.92
CA VAL A 9 -2.37 19.71 11.74
C VAL A 9 -2.87 18.55 10.88
N GLY A 10 -2.04 17.57 10.59
CA GLY A 10 -2.43 16.40 9.81
C GLY A 10 -3.52 15.57 10.52
N TRP A 11 -3.46 15.43 11.84
CA TRP A 11 -4.48 14.72 12.62
C TRP A 11 -5.83 15.43 12.63
N ILE A 12 -5.86 16.76 12.72
CA ILE A 12 -7.10 17.55 12.62
C ILE A 12 -7.73 17.31 11.24
N VAL A 13 -6.95 17.39 10.17
CA VAL A 13 -7.43 17.12 8.81
C VAL A 13 -7.90 15.68 8.68
N LEU A 14 -7.16 14.70 9.24
CA LEU A 14 -7.54 13.28 9.23
C LEU A 14 -8.89 13.05 9.91
N ILE A 15 -9.09 13.59 11.12
CA ILE A 15 -10.35 13.44 11.87
C ILE A 15 -11.51 14.03 11.06
N ALA A 16 -11.35 15.23 10.51
CA ALA A 16 -12.35 15.85 9.64
C ALA A 16 -12.62 14.99 8.39
N ALA A 17 -11.58 14.49 7.73
CA ALA A 17 -11.71 13.65 6.54
C ALA A 17 -12.36 12.29 6.83
N CYS A 18 -12.09 11.66 7.97
CA CYS A 18 -12.69 10.38 8.37
C CYS A 18 -14.18 10.49 8.78
N SER A 19 -14.67 11.69 9.09
CA SER A 19 -16.10 11.89 9.36
C SER A 19 -16.94 11.81 8.07
N LEU A 20 -16.41 12.26 6.93
CA LEU A 20 -17.11 12.30 5.65
C LEU A 20 -17.54 10.93 5.09
N PRO A 21 -16.70 9.86 5.14
CA PRO A 21 -17.07 8.53 4.66
C PRO A 21 -18.30 7.90 5.34
N ASN A 22 -18.81 8.48 6.40
CA ASN A 22 -19.98 7.99 7.13
C ASN A 22 -21.20 8.91 6.97
N VAL A 23 -21.11 9.97 6.15
CA VAL A 23 -22.13 11.02 6.04
C VAL A 23 -22.55 11.25 4.58
N GLY A 24 -23.85 11.42 4.35
CA GLY A 24 -24.43 11.84 3.06
C GLY A 24 -24.06 10.93 1.90
N LEU A 25 -23.44 11.51 0.88
CA LEU A 25 -23.07 10.81 -0.36
C LEU A 25 -22.11 9.62 -0.16
N TRP A 26 -21.39 9.55 0.96
CA TRP A 26 -20.47 8.47 1.32
C TRP A 26 -21.12 7.42 2.24
N SER A 27 -22.31 7.71 2.78
CA SER A 27 -23.01 6.74 3.65
C SER A 27 -23.51 5.55 2.84
N GLY A 28 -23.44 4.35 3.41
CA GLY A 28 -23.95 3.13 2.79
C GLY A 28 -23.06 2.49 1.73
N GLN A 29 -21.92 3.06 1.40
CA GLN A 29 -20.94 2.48 0.47
C GLN A 29 -19.99 1.53 1.21
N GLY A 30 -20.51 0.43 1.70
CA GLY A 30 -19.75 -0.58 2.39
C GLY A 30 -19.37 -1.72 1.44
N LYS A 31 -18.16 -1.71 0.87
CA LYS A 31 -17.54 -3.00 0.56
C LYS A 31 -16.95 -3.54 1.83
N ALA A 32 -17.49 -4.60 2.29
CA ALA A 32 -17.24 -5.07 3.63
C ALA A 32 -16.26 -6.24 3.61
N ASP A 33 -14.98 -5.97 3.37
CA ASP A 33 -13.94 -6.89 3.83
C ASP A 33 -13.98 -7.01 5.36
N THR A 34 -14.60 -6.03 6.04
CA THR A 34 -14.81 -6.02 7.50
C THR A 34 -15.57 -7.22 8.01
N GLY A 35 -16.49 -7.85 7.24
CA GLY A 35 -17.13 -9.09 7.60
C GLY A 35 -16.15 -10.25 7.72
N LEU A 36 -15.27 -10.40 6.74
CA LEU A 36 -14.19 -11.40 6.75
C LEU A 36 -13.18 -11.12 7.87
N TYR A 37 -12.83 -9.86 8.07
CA TYR A 37 -11.90 -9.45 9.15
C TYR A 37 -12.50 -9.73 10.53
N SER A 38 -13.80 -9.48 10.72
CA SER A 38 -14.52 -9.81 11.95
C SER A 38 -14.53 -11.32 12.23
N LEU A 39 -14.72 -12.14 11.19
CA LEU A 39 -14.64 -13.59 11.30
C LEU A 39 -13.25 -14.05 11.73
N TYR A 40 -12.19 -13.55 11.09
CA TYR A 40 -10.82 -13.90 11.43
C TYR A 40 -10.45 -13.39 12.83
N GLY A 41 -10.72 -12.12 13.13
CA GLY A 41 -10.45 -11.52 14.43
C GLY A 41 -11.17 -12.23 15.57
N GLY A 42 -12.46 -12.55 15.37
CA GLY A 42 -13.26 -13.29 16.33
C GLY A 42 -12.70 -14.67 16.62
N ARG A 43 -12.33 -15.44 15.58
CA ARG A 43 -11.69 -16.77 15.75
C ARG A 43 -10.38 -16.67 16.53
N ILE A 44 -9.53 -15.69 16.20
CA ILE A 44 -8.24 -15.50 16.89
C ILE A 44 -8.50 -15.10 18.36
N ALA A 45 -9.44 -14.22 18.64
CA ALA A 45 -9.79 -13.80 19.99
C ALA A 45 -10.35 -14.95 20.85
N HIS A 46 -10.92 -15.99 20.21
CA HIS A 46 -11.34 -17.23 20.88
C HIS A 46 -10.26 -18.31 20.92
N GLY A 47 -9.01 -17.99 20.60
CA GLY A 47 -7.86 -18.90 20.70
C GLY A 47 -7.67 -19.86 19.52
N HIS A 48 -8.40 -19.67 18.41
CA HIS A 48 -8.16 -20.47 17.20
C HIS A 48 -6.86 -20.02 16.54
N VAL A 49 -6.02 -20.99 16.20
CA VAL A 49 -4.71 -20.73 15.57
C VAL A 49 -4.89 -20.58 14.06
N PRO A 50 -4.52 -19.42 13.48
CA PRO A 50 -4.54 -19.23 12.02
C PRO A 50 -3.73 -20.29 11.27
N TYR A 51 -4.12 -20.56 10.03
CA TYR A 51 -3.50 -21.52 9.10
C TYR A 51 -3.65 -23.00 9.49
N ARG A 52 -4.23 -23.34 10.64
CA ARG A 52 -4.59 -24.74 10.96
C ARG A 52 -5.82 -25.20 10.15
N SER A 53 -6.00 -26.53 10.10
CA SER A 53 -7.20 -27.15 9.51
C SER A 53 -8.47 -26.50 10.09
N GLY A 54 -9.39 -26.09 9.22
CA GLY A 54 -10.62 -25.38 9.61
C GLY A 54 -10.46 -23.86 9.80
N PHE A 55 -9.23 -23.30 9.75
CA PHE A 55 -9.01 -21.87 9.77
C PHE A 55 -7.97 -21.41 8.72
N SER A 56 -8.33 -21.45 7.45
CA SER A 56 -7.52 -20.84 6.40
C SER A 56 -7.58 -19.32 6.53
N MET A 57 -6.43 -18.67 6.49
CA MET A 57 -6.29 -17.21 6.49
C MET A 57 -5.42 -16.81 5.30
N GLU A 58 -5.94 -15.90 4.47
CA GLU A 58 -5.25 -15.48 3.24
C GLU A 58 -4.14 -14.42 3.47
N PHE A 59 -4.15 -13.77 4.64
CA PHE A 59 -3.19 -12.70 4.96
C PHE A 59 -1.97 -13.24 5.68
N PRO A 60 -0.78 -12.62 5.50
CA PRO A 60 0.42 -12.97 6.25
C PRO A 60 0.27 -12.75 7.77
N PRO A 61 1.10 -13.42 8.60
CA PRO A 61 0.96 -13.39 10.06
C PRO A 61 0.98 -12.00 10.70
N GLY A 62 1.71 -11.04 10.14
CA GLY A 62 1.74 -9.66 10.63
C GLY A 62 0.45 -8.86 10.42
N ALA A 63 -0.55 -9.42 9.72
CA ALA A 63 -1.90 -8.86 9.65
C ALA A 63 -2.72 -9.17 10.92
N ILE A 64 -2.33 -10.18 11.69
CA ILE A 64 -3.07 -10.62 12.90
C ILE A 64 -3.38 -9.48 13.86
N PRO A 65 -2.47 -8.57 14.22
CA PRO A 65 -2.79 -7.45 15.10
C PRO A 65 -3.95 -6.59 14.59
N ALA A 66 -3.97 -6.26 13.30
CA ALA A 66 -5.03 -5.44 12.72
C ALA A 66 -6.41 -6.11 12.74
N LEU A 67 -6.44 -7.44 12.71
CA LEU A 67 -7.67 -8.22 12.72
C LEU A 67 -8.12 -8.57 14.15
N ALA A 68 -7.18 -8.93 15.02
CA ALA A 68 -7.48 -9.46 16.35
C ALA A 68 -7.71 -8.35 17.39
N LEU A 69 -6.94 -7.25 17.38
CA LEU A 69 -7.10 -6.18 18.38
C LEU A 69 -8.51 -5.57 18.38
N PRO A 70 -9.14 -5.28 17.23
CA PRO A 70 -10.53 -4.81 17.20
C PRO A 70 -11.57 -5.82 17.71
N ALA A 71 -11.22 -7.10 17.79
CA ALA A 71 -12.12 -8.16 18.26
C ALA A 71 -12.07 -8.36 19.80
N LEU A 72 -11.05 -7.83 20.48
CA LEU A 72 -10.87 -8.00 21.92
C LEU A 72 -12.04 -7.50 22.77
N PRO A 73 -12.71 -6.36 22.44
CA PRO A 73 -13.88 -5.88 23.19
C PRO A 73 -15.13 -6.76 23.01
N ARG A 74 -15.11 -7.77 22.16
CA ARG A 74 -16.21 -8.74 21.89
C ARG A 74 -17.53 -8.12 21.42
N SER A 75 -17.55 -6.82 21.16
CA SER A 75 -18.72 -6.08 20.64
C SER A 75 -18.29 -5.01 19.67
N HIS A 76 -19.16 -4.60 18.75
CA HIS A 76 -18.96 -3.47 17.85
C HIS A 76 -17.64 -3.55 17.01
N TYR A 77 -17.28 -4.74 16.53
CA TYR A 77 -16.02 -4.98 15.80
C TYR A 77 -15.73 -3.91 14.76
N VAL A 78 -16.70 -3.57 13.91
CA VAL A 78 -16.52 -2.60 12.82
C VAL A 78 -16.11 -1.21 13.34
N SER A 79 -16.68 -0.78 14.46
CA SER A 79 -16.33 0.52 15.06
C SER A 79 -14.90 0.51 15.62
N TRP A 80 -14.52 -0.56 16.31
CA TRP A 80 -13.15 -0.73 16.82
C TRP A 80 -12.14 -0.89 15.69
N PHE A 81 -12.50 -1.59 14.62
CA PHE A 81 -11.67 -1.73 13.43
C PHE A 81 -11.42 -0.37 12.76
N LYS A 82 -12.47 0.43 12.55
CA LYS A 82 -12.33 1.79 12.00
C LYS A 82 -11.48 2.68 12.92
N ALA A 83 -11.67 2.61 14.22
CA ALA A 83 -10.85 3.35 15.19
C ALA A 83 -9.37 2.93 15.10
N PHE A 84 -9.08 1.64 14.97
CA PHE A 84 -7.73 1.12 14.77
C PHE A 84 -7.10 1.65 13.48
N GLU A 85 -7.84 1.65 12.35
CA GLU A 85 -7.33 2.18 11.08
C GLU A 85 -7.11 3.70 11.13
N VAL A 86 -7.95 4.46 11.83
CA VAL A 86 -7.70 5.89 12.09
C VAL A 86 -6.42 6.09 12.89
N LEU A 87 -6.17 5.26 13.91
CA LEU A 87 -4.92 5.31 14.68
C LEU A 87 -3.71 4.97 13.81
N CYS A 88 -3.82 3.99 12.91
CA CYS A 88 -2.77 3.65 11.95
C CYS A 88 -2.50 4.82 10.98
N ALA A 89 -3.54 5.45 10.45
CA ALA A 89 -3.41 6.64 9.60
C ALA A 89 -2.76 7.81 10.36
N ALA A 90 -3.15 8.03 11.61
CA ALA A 90 -2.53 9.04 12.48
C ALA A 90 -1.05 8.74 12.76
N ALA A 91 -0.70 7.46 12.96
CA ALA A 91 0.70 7.02 13.10
C ALA A 91 1.50 7.25 11.81
N ALA A 92 0.91 7.03 10.64
CA ALA A 92 1.54 7.33 9.34
C ALA A 92 1.80 8.83 9.18
N ILE A 93 0.86 9.70 9.56
CA ILE A 93 1.03 11.16 9.56
C ILE A 93 2.15 11.59 10.52
N ALA A 94 2.23 10.99 11.70
CA ALA A 94 3.34 11.23 12.63
C ALA A 94 4.69 10.82 12.03
N ALA A 95 4.76 9.71 11.29
CA ALA A 95 5.96 9.29 10.58
C ALA A 95 6.37 10.31 9.51
N ILE A 96 5.42 10.86 8.72
CA ILE A 96 5.67 11.93 7.74
C ILE A 96 6.23 13.17 8.46
N ALA A 97 5.58 13.62 9.53
CA ALA A 97 6.03 14.78 10.30
C ALA A 97 7.45 14.59 10.87
N TYR A 98 7.76 13.39 11.34
CA TYR A 98 9.08 13.02 11.84
C TYR A 98 10.12 12.97 10.71
N ALA A 99 9.81 12.30 9.60
CA ALA A 99 10.71 12.24 8.44
C ALA A 99 11.08 13.63 7.92
N LEU A 100 10.11 14.54 7.85
CA LEU A 100 10.28 15.89 7.31
C LEU A 100 10.70 16.94 8.35
N ALA A 101 10.99 16.55 9.60
CA ALA A 101 11.48 17.50 10.60
C ALA A 101 12.75 18.21 10.15
N GLY A 102 12.76 19.55 10.25
CA GLY A 102 13.86 20.42 9.79
C GLY A 102 13.74 20.86 8.32
N THR A 103 12.75 20.39 7.55
CA THR A 103 12.48 20.92 6.21
C THR A 103 11.59 22.18 6.26
N PRO A 104 11.41 22.94 5.16
CA PRO A 104 10.53 24.11 5.14
C PRO A 104 9.09 23.81 5.58
N ALA A 105 8.46 24.77 6.24
CA ALA A 105 7.10 24.64 6.79
C ALA A 105 6.07 24.24 5.72
N ARG A 106 6.12 24.87 4.54
CA ARG A 106 5.24 24.54 3.39
C ARG A 106 5.28 23.06 3.05
N ARG A 107 6.47 22.45 2.98
CA ARG A 107 6.64 21.03 2.67
C ARG A 107 6.03 20.15 3.76
N ARG A 108 6.34 20.43 5.04
CA ARG A 108 5.84 19.65 6.17
C ARG A 108 4.32 19.67 6.27
N TYR A 109 3.75 20.87 6.31
CA TYR A 109 2.30 21.04 6.45
C TYR A 109 1.55 20.54 5.21
N GLY A 110 2.05 20.81 3.99
CA GLY A 110 1.48 20.28 2.76
C GLY A 110 1.44 18.75 2.75
N ALA A 111 2.54 18.10 3.12
CA ALA A 111 2.63 16.64 3.15
C ALA A 111 1.63 15.99 4.13
N VAL A 112 1.53 16.51 5.37
CA VAL A 112 0.59 15.97 6.37
C VAL A 112 -0.87 16.29 6.03
N THR A 113 -1.14 17.42 5.38
CA THR A 113 -2.48 17.76 4.88
C THR A 113 -2.91 16.82 3.76
N VAL A 114 -2.04 16.56 2.78
CA VAL A 114 -2.32 15.60 1.68
C VAL A 114 -2.58 14.19 2.24
N ALA A 115 -1.78 13.73 3.19
CA ALA A 115 -2.01 12.45 3.84
C ALA A 115 -3.30 12.44 4.68
N GLY A 116 -3.59 13.54 5.39
CA GLY A 116 -4.78 13.67 6.24
C GLY A 116 -6.09 13.70 5.46
N ILE A 117 -6.12 14.32 4.26
CA ILE A 117 -7.34 14.39 3.44
C ILE A 117 -7.62 13.09 2.65
N ALA A 118 -6.64 12.21 2.52
CA ALA A 118 -6.74 11.00 1.71
C ALA A 118 -7.99 10.14 2.01
N PRO A 119 -8.42 9.92 3.29
CA PRO A 119 -9.64 9.17 3.58
C PRO A 119 -10.90 9.79 2.97
N ALA A 120 -11.02 11.11 2.93
CA ALA A 120 -12.13 11.78 2.28
C ALA A 120 -12.10 11.58 0.77
N VAL A 121 -10.91 11.60 0.16
CA VAL A 121 -10.75 11.49 -1.30
C VAL A 121 -10.98 10.06 -1.80
N ILE A 122 -10.50 9.03 -1.08
CA ILE A 122 -10.73 7.64 -1.46
C ILE A 122 -12.08 7.09 -0.95
N GLY A 123 -12.68 7.77 0.04
CA GLY A 123 -13.97 7.42 0.60
C GLY A 123 -13.94 6.21 1.55
N PRO A 124 -15.04 5.43 1.62
CA PRO A 124 -15.22 4.36 2.62
C PRO A 124 -14.13 3.29 2.61
N ILE A 125 -13.43 3.10 1.50
CA ILE A 125 -12.35 2.12 1.37
C ILE A 125 -11.27 2.35 2.43
N ALA A 126 -11.01 3.62 2.79
CA ALA A 126 -9.98 3.99 3.75
C ALA A 126 -10.12 3.30 5.11
N LEU A 127 -11.36 3.16 5.60
CA LEU A 127 -11.65 2.64 6.94
C LEU A 127 -12.27 1.23 6.92
N ASN A 128 -12.45 0.64 5.74
CA ASN A 128 -13.01 -0.70 5.57
C ASN A 128 -11.98 -1.74 5.09
N SER A 129 -10.69 -1.38 5.09
CA SER A 129 -9.56 -2.26 4.82
C SER A 129 -8.45 -2.02 5.84
N PHE A 130 -7.64 -3.05 6.15
CA PHE A 130 -6.55 -2.94 7.14
C PHE A 130 -5.25 -2.35 6.55
N ASP A 131 -5.35 -1.65 5.43
CA ASP A 131 -4.18 -1.24 4.63
C ASP A 131 -3.41 -0.05 5.22
N PHE A 132 -4.01 0.73 6.14
CA PHE A 132 -3.23 1.72 6.90
C PHE A 132 -2.25 1.07 7.87
N TRP A 133 -2.51 -0.14 8.37
CA TRP A 133 -1.58 -0.85 9.25
C TRP A 133 -0.20 -1.09 8.60
N PRO A 134 -0.07 -1.86 7.47
CA PRO A 134 1.22 -2.03 6.81
C PRO A 134 1.78 -0.71 6.26
N SER A 135 0.93 0.24 5.86
CA SER A 135 1.37 1.54 5.34
C SER A 135 2.02 2.41 6.41
N ALA A 136 1.47 2.43 7.63
CA ALA A 136 2.05 3.14 8.76
C ALA A 136 3.40 2.54 9.16
N LEU A 137 3.49 1.21 9.20
CA LEU A 137 4.75 0.52 9.48
C LEU A 137 5.82 0.84 8.41
N ALA A 138 5.46 0.84 7.13
CA ALA A 138 6.36 1.21 6.04
C ALA A 138 6.78 2.71 6.12
N ALA A 139 5.86 3.60 6.48
CA ALA A 139 6.16 5.01 6.70
C ALA A 139 7.17 5.22 7.83
N TRP A 140 6.97 4.55 8.97
CA TRP A 140 7.92 4.57 10.09
C TRP A 140 9.25 3.95 9.71
N ALA A 141 9.27 2.90 8.88
CA ALA A 141 10.52 2.32 8.38
C ALA A 141 11.34 3.37 7.63
N VAL A 142 10.74 4.06 6.67
CA VAL A 142 11.41 5.12 5.90
C VAL A 142 11.82 6.27 6.82
N ALA A 143 10.92 6.75 7.69
CA ALA A 143 11.16 7.87 8.58
C ALA A 143 12.34 7.61 9.54
N LEU A 144 12.37 6.45 10.18
CA LEU A 144 13.44 6.08 11.12
C LEU A 144 14.78 5.91 10.41
N VAL A 145 14.81 5.29 9.22
CA VAL A 145 16.05 5.14 8.45
C VAL A 145 16.62 6.51 8.08
N VAL A 146 15.82 7.39 7.48
CA VAL A 146 16.31 8.72 7.06
C VAL A 146 16.60 9.66 8.24
N ARG A 147 16.12 9.32 9.44
CA ARG A 147 16.41 10.05 10.69
C ARG A 147 17.55 9.41 11.51
N GLY A 148 18.31 8.49 10.91
CA GLY A 148 19.53 7.94 11.51
C GLY A 148 19.30 6.83 12.55
N ARG A 149 18.12 6.18 12.50
CA ARG A 149 17.78 5.01 13.35
C ARG A 149 17.56 3.75 12.50
N PRO A 150 18.60 3.29 11.75
CA PRO A 150 18.41 2.28 10.71
C PRO A 150 17.92 0.93 11.22
N ARG A 151 18.38 0.46 12.39
CA ARG A 151 17.94 -0.83 12.95
C ARG A 151 16.44 -0.83 13.26
N TRP A 152 15.96 0.22 13.93
CA TRP A 152 14.53 0.37 14.20
C TRP A 152 13.73 0.54 12.90
N GLY A 153 14.24 1.33 11.94
CA GLY A 153 13.58 1.48 10.65
C GLY A 153 13.44 0.15 9.92
N MET A 154 14.49 -0.68 9.88
CA MET A 154 14.40 -2.00 9.25
C MET A 154 13.56 -3.00 10.06
N ALA A 155 13.49 -2.89 11.39
CA ALA A 155 12.56 -3.68 12.20
C ALA A 155 11.09 -3.33 11.86
N PHE A 156 10.75 -2.03 11.71
CA PHE A 156 9.45 -1.59 11.23
C PHE A 156 9.18 -2.06 9.80
N LEU A 157 10.20 -2.06 8.92
CA LEU A 157 10.05 -2.66 7.58
C LEU A 157 9.75 -4.15 7.67
N GLY A 158 10.44 -4.90 8.52
CA GLY A 158 10.16 -6.31 8.77
C GLY A 158 8.72 -6.56 9.22
N ALA A 159 8.20 -5.74 10.14
CA ALA A 159 6.81 -5.79 10.57
C ALA A 159 5.82 -5.46 9.41
N ALA A 160 6.15 -4.45 8.60
CA ALA A 160 5.36 -4.11 7.41
C ALA A 160 5.32 -5.27 6.40
N VAL A 161 6.47 -5.91 6.13
CA VAL A 161 6.58 -7.10 5.25
C VAL A 161 5.79 -8.27 5.82
N ALA A 162 5.85 -8.48 7.14
CA ALA A 162 5.06 -9.52 7.79
C ALA A 162 3.55 -9.26 7.72
N ALA A 163 3.11 -8.00 7.67
CA ALA A 163 1.70 -7.62 7.51
C ALA A 163 1.23 -7.72 6.06
N LYS A 164 2.09 -7.32 5.10
CA LYS A 164 1.86 -7.40 3.65
C LYS A 164 3.20 -7.43 2.93
N LEU A 165 3.34 -8.22 1.87
CA LEU A 165 4.65 -8.48 1.25
C LEU A 165 5.27 -7.30 0.49
N TYR A 166 4.46 -6.36 -0.02
CA TYR A 166 4.94 -5.27 -0.87
C TYR A 166 6.07 -4.40 -0.26
N PRO A 167 6.11 -4.14 1.07
CA PRO A 167 7.16 -3.31 1.66
C PRO A 167 8.57 -3.88 1.49
N LEU A 168 8.70 -5.18 1.21
CA LEU A 168 9.99 -5.81 0.92
C LEU A 168 10.73 -5.09 -0.21
N LEU A 169 10.00 -4.57 -1.20
CA LEU A 169 10.57 -3.82 -2.32
C LEU A 169 11.30 -2.53 -1.89
N LEU A 170 11.01 -1.99 -0.70
CA LEU A 170 11.69 -0.81 -0.14
C LEU A 170 13.07 -1.14 0.41
N ALA A 171 13.34 -2.39 0.77
CA ALA A 171 14.57 -2.81 1.46
C ALA A 171 15.84 -2.41 0.71
N PRO A 172 16.00 -2.64 -0.62
CA PRO A 172 17.22 -2.29 -1.35
C PRO A 172 17.56 -0.79 -1.26
N ALA A 173 16.56 0.08 -1.37
CA ALA A 173 16.76 1.53 -1.29
C ALA A 173 17.18 1.97 0.12
N LEU A 174 16.50 1.48 1.15
CA LEU A 174 16.79 1.82 2.54
C LEU A 174 18.17 1.28 2.97
N LEU A 175 18.52 0.05 2.60
CA LEU A 175 19.84 -0.51 2.90
C LEU A 175 20.97 0.19 2.16
N THR A 176 20.73 0.62 0.90
CA THR A 176 21.69 1.43 0.14
C THR A 176 21.94 2.77 0.84
N TYR A 177 20.88 3.42 1.32
CA TYR A 177 21.02 4.66 2.09
C TYR A 177 21.84 4.41 3.36
N VAL A 178 21.51 3.39 4.15
CA VAL A 178 22.26 3.10 5.40
C VAL A 178 23.72 2.78 5.12
N ALA A 179 24.02 1.99 4.08
CA ALA A 179 25.39 1.63 3.73
C ALA A 179 26.24 2.83 3.30
N ARG A 180 25.61 3.84 2.68
CA ARG A 180 26.30 5.07 2.20
C ARG A 180 26.38 6.17 3.26
N ASP A 181 25.30 6.31 4.07
CA ASP A 181 25.24 7.34 5.15
C ASP A 181 26.03 6.91 6.39
N ARG A 182 26.15 5.61 6.64
CA ARG A 182 26.84 5.03 7.80
C ARG A 182 27.97 4.09 7.34
N THR A 183 27.73 2.79 7.43
CA THR A 183 28.68 1.76 7.00
C THR A 183 27.95 0.53 6.45
N PRO A 184 28.61 -0.29 5.62
CA PRO A 184 28.06 -1.59 5.21
C PRO A 184 27.77 -2.53 6.39
N HIS A 185 28.53 -2.41 7.47
CA HIS A 185 28.32 -3.21 8.69
C HIS A 185 27.01 -2.82 9.40
N GLU A 186 26.72 -1.52 9.49
CA GLU A 186 25.44 -1.05 10.06
C GLU A 186 24.26 -1.42 9.17
N ALA A 187 24.42 -1.42 7.84
CA ALA A 187 23.40 -1.91 6.92
C ALA A 187 23.10 -3.39 7.14
N ARG A 188 24.13 -4.23 7.36
CA ARG A 188 23.93 -5.66 7.70
C ARG A 188 23.21 -5.84 9.04
N ARG A 189 23.57 -5.06 10.07
CA ARG A 189 22.88 -5.10 11.37
C ARG A 189 21.41 -4.65 11.25
N ALA A 190 21.17 -3.61 10.47
CA ALA A 190 19.82 -3.14 10.18
C ALA A 190 19.01 -4.20 9.43
N PHE A 191 19.58 -4.83 8.40
CA PHE A 191 18.94 -5.95 7.69
C PHE A 191 18.61 -7.11 8.65
N ALA A 192 19.56 -7.51 9.52
CA ALA A 192 19.34 -8.56 10.49
C ALA A 192 18.18 -8.24 11.46
N ALA A 193 18.04 -6.97 11.88
CA ALA A 193 16.90 -6.54 12.71
C ALA A 193 15.56 -6.72 12.00
N GLY A 194 15.47 -6.33 10.72
CA GLY A 194 14.25 -6.54 9.92
C GLY A 194 13.96 -8.03 9.69
N ALA A 195 14.98 -8.81 9.33
CA ALA A 195 14.86 -10.25 9.12
C ALA A 195 14.41 -10.97 10.40
N ALA A 196 14.93 -10.57 11.57
CA ALA A 196 14.52 -11.12 12.85
C ALA A 196 13.03 -10.89 13.14
N VAL A 197 12.50 -9.71 12.82
CA VAL A 197 11.05 -9.41 12.98
C VAL A 197 10.21 -10.26 12.03
N VAL A 198 10.63 -10.40 10.77
CA VAL A 198 9.94 -11.30 9.81
C VAL A 198 9.97 -12.74 10.34
N ALA A 199 11.14 -13.22 10.76
CA ALA A 199 11.27 -14.56 11.32
C ALA A 199 10.38 -14.77 12.56
N ALA A 200 10.37 -13.80 13.49
CA ALA A 200 9.53 -13.87 14.67
C ALA A 200 8.02 -13.92 14.35
N ALA A 201 7.58 -13.24 13.28
CA ALA A 201 6.20 -13.29 12.84
C ALA A 201 5.82 -14.62 12.16
N PHE A 202 6.68 -15.15 11.30
CA PHE A 202 6.36 -16.31 10.47
C PHE A 202 6.70 -17.67 11.14
N LEU A 203 7.79 -17.73 11.93
CA LEU A 203 8.30 -18.98 12.49
C LEU A 203 7.30 -19.74 13.37
N PRO A 204 6.52 -19.10 14.26
CA PRO A 204 5.51 -19.82 15.05
C PRO A 204 4.52 -20.59 14.15
N PHE A 205 4.05 -19.98 13.07
CA PHE A 205 3.10 -20.59 12.15
C PHE A 205 3.76 -21.60 11.21
N ALA A 206 5.02 -21.39 10.85
CA ALA A 206 5.81 -22.35 10.10
C ALA A 206 6.02 -23.66 10.88
N ILE A 207 6.04 -23.59 12.23
CA ILE A 207 6.15 -24.76 13.11
C ILE A 207 4.79 -25.42 13.34
N VAL A 208 3.75 -24.62 13.69
CA VAL A 208 2.46 -25.18 14.13
C VAL A 208 1.46 -25.46 13.00
N ALA A 209 1.60 -24.81 11.85
CA ALA A 209 0.68 -24.90 10.72
C ALA A 209 1.38 -24.73 9.36
N PRO A 210 2.47 -25.46 9.05
CA PRO A 210 3.28 -25.22 7.86
C PRO A 210 2.50 -25.36 6.55
N GLY A 211 1.60 -26.33 6.46
CA GLY A 211 0.78 -26.57 5.28
C GLY A 211 -0.17 -25.39 4.96
N GLY A 212 -0.87 -24.88 5.97
CA GLY A 212 -1.80 -23.75 5.80
C GLY A 212 -1.09 -22.43 5.55
N LEU A 213 0.07 -22.19 6.20
CA LEU A 213 0.90 -21.04 5.92
C LEU A 213 1.42 -21.05 4.46
N ARG A 214 1.91 -22.20 4.00
CA ARG A 214 2.33 -22.41 2.61
C ARG A 214 1.17 -22.14 1.65
N ALA A 215 -0.01 -22.70 1.92
CA ALA A 215 -1.19 -22.49 1.09
C ALA A 215 -1.58 -21.01 0.99
N SER A 216 -1.54 -20.27 2.11
CA SER A 216 -1.80 -18.81 2.14
C SER A 216 -0.83 -18.04 1.23
N ILE A 217 0.46 -18.31 1.32
CA ILE A 217 1.48 -17.66 0.47
C ILE A 217 1.27 -18.05 -1.00
N GLN A 218 1.03 -19.32 -1.28
CA GLN A 218 0.86 -19.85 -2.62
C GLN A 218 -0.39 -19.23 -3.28
N GLN A 219 -1.49 -19.07 -2.54
CA GLN A 219 -2.70 -18.42 -3.01
C GLN A 219 -2.43 -16.99 -3.49
N GLN A 220 -1.60 -16.21 -2.78
CA GLN A 220 -1.24 -14.84 -3.22
C GLN A 220 -0.40 -14.83 -4.51
N LEU A 221 0.49 -15.80 -4.68
CA LEU A 221 1.36 -15.89 -5.86
C LEU A 221 0.61 -16.35 -7.13
N THR A 222 -0.38 -17.22 -6.97
CA THR A 222 -1.14 -17.83 -8.08
C THR A 222 -2.36 -17.02 -8.52
N ARG A 223 -2.66 -15.86 -7.91
CA ARG A 223 -3.77 -14.99 -8.33
C ARG A 223 -3.65 -14.60 -9.79
N GLY A 224 -4.80 -14.53 -10.46
CA GLY A 224 -4.91 -14.13 -11.86
C GLY A 224 -4.73 -12.64 -12.13
N LEU A 225 -5.14 -12.19 -13.30
CA LEU A 225 -5.12 -10.79 -13.71
C LEU A 225 -6.40 -10.09 -13.25
N GLN A 226 -6.33 -9.37 -12.15
CA GLN A 226 -7.51 -8.70 -11.60
C GLN A 226 -8.00 -7.57 -12.51
N VAL A 227 -9.32 -7.43 -12.65
CA VAL A 227 -9.99 -6.41 -13.51
C VAL A 227 -9.46 -5.00 -13.24
N GLU A 228 -9.21 -4.65 -11.99
CA GLU A 228 -8.77 -3.32 -11.61
C GLU A 228 -7.27 -3.05 -11.84
N SER A 229 -6.49 -4.07 -12.18
CA SER A 229 -5.08 -3.91 -12.53
C SER A 229 -4.91 -3.14 -13.85
N LEU A 230 -3.70 -2.64 -14.12
CA LEU A 230 -3.37 -2.02 -15.41
C LEU A 230 -3.72 -2.95 -16.57
N GLY A 231 -3.27 -4.20 -16.51
CA GLY A 231 -3.56 -5.18 -17.56
C GLY A 231 -5.03 -5.50 -17.68
N GLY A 232 -5.73 -5.70 -16.56
CA GLY A 232 -7.16 -5.95 -16.54
C GLY A 232 -7.95 -4.80 -17.18
N SER A 233 -7.59 -3.54 -16.85
CA SER A 233 -8.24 -2.37 -17.44
C SER A 233 -7.95 -2.18 -18.92
N ILE A 234 -6.75 -2.55 -19.41
CA ILE A 234 -6.41 -2.54 -20.84
C ILE A 234 -7.25 -3.60 -21.56
N LEU A 235 -7.28 -4.83 -21.08
CA LEU A 235 -8.08 -5.91 -21.72
C LEU A 235 -9.58 -5.59 -21.68
N GLY A 236 -10.09 -5.01 -20.59
CA GLY A 236 -11.46 -4.55 -20.51
C GLY A 236 -11.78 -3.44 -21.51
N ALA A 237 -10.86 -2.48 -21.71
CA ALA A 237 -11.00 -1.44 -22.72
C ALA A 237 -10.99 -2.04 -24.16
N LEU A 238 -10.11 -2.99 -24.44
CA LEU A 238 -10.08 -3.71 -25.74
C LEU A 238 -11.38 -4.50 -25.98
N HIS A 239 -11.94 -5.11 -24.95
CA HIS A 239 -13.26 -5.75 -25.00
C HIS A 239 -14.35 -4.75 -25.40
N ARG A 240 -14.39 -3.58 -24.75
CA ARG A 240 -15.36 -2.50 -25.06
C ARG A 240 -15.20 -1.92 -26.46
N LEU A 241 -14.01 -1.95 -27.03
CA LEU A 241 -13.75 -1.54 -28.42
C LEU A 241 -14.03 -2.64 -29.44
N GLY A 242 -14.49 -3.83 -29.01
CA GLY A 242 -14.77 -4.95 -29.92
C GLY A 242 -13.53 -5.64 -30.50
N VAL A 243 -12.33 -5.35 -29.97
CA VAL A 243 -11.07 -5.92 -30.50
C VAL A 243 -10.95 -7.42 -30.17
N SER A 244 -11.42 -7.84 -28.98
CA SER A 244 -11.39 -9.24 -28.56
C SER A 244 -12.42 -9.49 -27.46
N SER A 245 -12.82 -10.77 -27.32
CA SER A 245 -13.75 -11.18 -26.27
C SER A 245 -13.00 -11.55 -25.01
N TYR A 246 -13.25 -10.81 -23.94
CA TYR A 246 -12.80 -11.10 -22.57
C TYR A 246 -13.99 -11.27 -21.64
N HIS A 247 -13.82 -12.05 -20.60
CA HIS A 247 -14.83 -12.25 -19.57
C HIS A 247 -14.22 -12.24 -18.20
N VAL A 248 -15.03 -12.04 -17.18
CA VAL A 248 -14.58 -12.02 -15.79
C VAL A 248 -14.89 -13.35 -15.13
N VAL A 249 -13.88 -13.89 -14.46
CA VAL A 249 -14.01 -15.10 -13.64
C VAL A 249 -13.82 -14.73 -12.16
N VAL A 250 -14.61 -15.35 -11.29
CA VAL A 250 -14.40 -15.26 -9.84
C VAL A 250 -13.38 -16.31 -9.45
N SER A 251 -12.21 -15.88 -9.00
CA SER A 251 -11.10 -16.78 -8.69
C SER A 251 -10.71 -16.71 -7.21
N HIS A 252 -10.24 -17.83 -6.68
CA HIS A 252 -9.48 -18.04 -5.40
C HIS A 252 -10.02 -17.39 -4.12
N SER A 253 -10.82 -16.36 -4.21
CA SER A 253 -11.52 -15.68 -3.12
C SER A 253 -12.89 -15.27 -3.64
N PRO A 254 -13.96 -15.36 -2.85
CA PRO A 254 -15.31 -15.03 -3.32
C PRO A 254 -15.48 -13.58 -3.81
N PHE A 255 -14.43 -12.77 -3.74
CA PHE A 255 -14.43 -11.35 -4.11
C PHE A 255 -13.28 -10.93 -5.04
N SER A 256 -12.52 -11.88 -5.64
CA SER A 256 -11.52 -11.57 -6.66
C SER A 256 -12.11 -11.75 -8.05
N PHE A 257 -12.10 -10.67 -8.82
CA PHE A 257 -12.61 -10.65 -10.20
C PHE A 257 -11.41 -10.58 -11.14
N ASP A 258 -11.12 -11.67 -11.83
CA ASP A 258 -10.01 -11.77 -12.74
C ASP A 258 -10.49 -11.75 -14.19
N VAL A 259 -9.76 -11.08 -15.07
CA VAL A 259 -10.02 -11.09 -16.52
C VAL A 259 -9.45 -12.36 -17.12
N ALA A 260 -10.29 -13.09 -17.83
CA ALA A 260 -9.92 -14.26 -18.61
C ALA A 260 -10.14 -14.01 -20.11
N GLY A 261 -9.30 -14.62 -20.94
CA GLY A 261 -9.31 -14.50 -22.38
C GLY A 261 -7.91 -14.54 -22.97
N PRO A 262 -7.78 -14.32 -24.28
CA PRO A 262 -6.52 -14.41 -25.00
C PRO A 262 -5.43 -13.51 -24.40
N GLY A 263 -4.27 -14.07 -24.06
CA GLY A 263 -3.13 -13.33 -23.53
C GLY A 263 -3.22 -12.85 -22.08
N ALA A 264 -4.34 -13.03 -21.36
CA ALA A 264 -4.50 -12.54 -19.98
C ALA A 264 -3.45 -13.11 -19.02
N GLY A 265 -3.14 -14.41 -19.10
CA GLY A 265 -2.10 -15.05 -18.26
C GLY A 265 -0.69 -14.54 -18.59
N ALA A 266 -0.36 -14.35 -19.88
CA ALA A 266 0.91 -13.78 -20.29
C ALA A 266 1.07 -12.33 -19.77
N LEU A 267 0.01 -11.52 -19.87
CA LEU A 267 0.01 -10.15 -19.38
C LEU A 267 0.16 -10.10 -17.86
N ALA A 268 -0.47 -11.02 -17.11
CA ALA A 268 -0.30 -11.14 -15.66
C ALA A 268 1.17 -11.43 -15.29
N THR A 269 1.84 -12.29 -16.06
CA THR A 269 3.26 -12.60 -15.89
C THR A 269 4.13 -11.39 -16.19
N VAL A 270 3.90 -10.72 -17.32
CA VAL A 270 4.62 -9.49 -17.70
C VAL A 270 4.49 -8.41 -16.64
N LEU A 271 3.29 -8.17 -16.12
CA LEU A 271 3.08 -7.19 -15.07
C LEU A 271 3.81 -7.56 -13.76
N SER A 272 3.82 -8.84 -13.39
CA SER A 272 4.57 -9.29 -12.21
C SER A 272 6.07 -9.01 -12.35
N LEU A 273 6.64 -9.20 -13.56
CA LEU A 273 8.03 -8.85 -13.85
C LEU A 273 8.25 -7.33 -13.87
N LEU A 274 7.31 -6.57 -14.43
CA LEU A 274 7.39 -5.10 -14.48
C LEU A 274 7.42 -4.47 -13.10
N VAL A 275 6.72 -5.02 -12.10
CA VAL A 275 6.86 -4.57 -10.69
C VAL A 275 8.33 -4.62 -10.26
N LEU A 276 9.00 -5.76 -10.49
CA LEU A 276 10.40 -5.95 -10.08
C LEU A 276 11.34 -5.04 -10.87
N VAL A 277 11.14 -4.96 -12.17
CA VAL A 277 11.95 -4.09 -13.05
C VAL A 277 11.79 -2.62 -12.68
N ALA A 278 10.56 -2.16 -12.47
CA ALA A 278 10.30 -0.77 -12.09
C ALA A 278 10.88 -0.43 -10.70
N ALA A 279 10.74 -1.32 -9.74
CA ALA A 279 11.38 -1.16 -8.43
C ALA A 279 12.91 -1.14 -8.53
N ALA A 280 13.49 -2.03 -9.35
CA ALA A 280 14.93 -2.07 -9.60
C ALA A 280 15.44 -0.82 -10.32
N VAL A 281 14.68 -0.26 -11.27
CA VAL A 281 15.00 1.01 -11.93
C VAL A 281 15.03 2.16 -10.92
N ALA A 282 14.02 2.28 -10.05
CA ALA A 282 14.00 3.31 -9.02
C ALA A 282 15.19 3.18 -8.06
N TRP A 283 15.50 1.96 -7.62
CA TRP A 283 16.67 1.67 -6.79
C TRP A 283 18.00 1.98 -7.50
N ARG A 284 18.15 1.58 -8.77
CA ARG A 284 19.35 1.83 -9.56
C ARG A 284 19.59 3.33 -9.73
N LEU A 285 18.55 4.11 -10.00
CA LEU A 285 18.65 5.58 -10.08
C LEU A 285 19.11 6.21 -8.76
N LEU A 286 18.73 5.65 -7.61
CA LEU A 286 19.25 6.07 -6.31
C LEU A 286 20.73 5.70 -6.17
N ARG A 287 21.06 4.42 -6.41
CA ARG A 287 22.42 3.87 -6.22
C ARG A 287 23.48 4.55 -7.09
N ASP A 288 23.13 4.85 -8.33
CA ASP A 288 24.05 5.43 -9.33
C ASP A 288 24.17 6.95 -9.21
N GLY A 289 23.45 7.60 -8.31
CA GLY A 289 23.48 9.04 -8.03
C GLY A 289 23.88 9.36 -6.60
N PRO A 290 23.79 10.65 -6.19
CA PRO A 290 23.95 11.03 -4.79
C PRO A 290 22.91 10.33 -3.92
N VAL A 291 23.35 9.71 -2.83
CA VAL A 291 22.45 9.04 -1.88
C VAL A 291 22.22 9.98 -0.71
N ASP A 292 21.08 10.67 -0.73
CA ASP A 292 20.63 11.58 0.31
C ASP A 292 19.21 11.24 0.79
N ARG A 293 18.75 11.93 1.83
CA ARG A 293 17.43 11.70 2.43
C ARG A 293 16.28 11.90 1.44
N ASP A 294 16.31 12.98 0.66
CA ASP A 294 15.25 13.34 -0.27
C ASP A 294 15.14 12.34 -1.43
N ARG A 295 16.27 11.93 -1.97
CA ARG A 295 16.33 10.90 -3.00
C ARG A 295 15.88 9.53 -2.48
N THR A 296 16.25 9.20 -1.24
CA THR A 296 15.80 7.94 -0.61
C THR A 296 14.29 7.93 -0.40
N MET A 297 13.70 9.02 0.12
CA MET A 297 12.25 9.16 0.26
C MET A 297 11.53 9.11 -1.10
N ARG A 298 12.08 9.78 -2.12
CA ARG A 298 11.55 9.72 -3.50
C ARG A 298 11.63 8.32 -4.09
N THR A 299 12.71 7.59 -3.84
CA THR A 299 12.86 6.19 -4.28
C THR A 299 11.86 5.28 -3.59
N ALA A 300 11.65 5.45 -2.29
CA ALA A 300 10.63 4.70 -1.56
C ALA A 300 9.22 4.96 -2.14
N ALA A 301 8.87 6.22 -2.42
CA ALA A 301 7.62 6.57 -3.07
C ALA A 301 7.52 5.95 -4.49
N ALA A 302 8.58 6.07 -5.31
CA ALA A 302 8.59 5.48 -6.66
C ALA A 302 8.43 3.95 -6.63
N THR A 303 9.07 3.27 -5.67
CA THR A 303 8.97 1.82 -5.50
C THR A 303 7.56 1.39 -5.07
N ALA A 304 6.92 2.12 -4.15
CA ALA A 304 5.54 1.86 -3.77
C ALA A 304 4.57 2.09 -4.94
N VAL A 305 4.77 3.18 -5.71
CA VAL A 305 3.97 3.45 -6.91
C VAL A 305 4.22 2.38 -7.98
N ALA A 306 5.46 1.90 -8.17
CA ALA A 306 5.76 0.81 -9.10
C ALA A 306 4.97 -0.45 -8.75
N PHE A 307 4.92 -0.82 -7.46
CA PHE A 307 4.10 -1.95 -7.02
C PHE A 307 2.63 -1.75 -7.38
N VAL A 308 2.03 -0.62 -7.01
CA VAL A 308 0.60 -0.37 -7.25
C VAL A 308 0.28 -0.27 -8.76
N ALA A 309 1.14 0.42 -9.55
CA ALA A 309 0.89 0.66 -10.97
C ALA A 309 1.03 -0.59 -11.84
N PHE A 310 1.94 -1.51 -11.49
CA PHE A 310 2.25 -2.70 -12.30
C PHE A 310 1.78 -4.01 -11.68
N ALA A 311 1.14 -3.99 -10.49
CA ALA A 311 0.63 -5.22 -9.90
C ALA A 311 -0.43 -5.88 -10.80
N LYS A 312 -0.31 -7.20 -11.00
CA LYS A 312 -1.36 -7.99 -11.67
C LYS A 312 -2.65 -8.06 -10.85
N VAL A 313 -2.53 -7.86 -9.54
CA VAL A 313 -3.63 -7.76 -8.60
C VAL A 313 -3.62 -6.36 -8.01
N LEU A 314 -4.65 -5.59 -8.28
CA LEU A 314 -4.81 -4.24 -7.76
C LEU A 314 -6.21 -4.09 -7.18
N SER A 315 -6.31 -4.17 -5.87
CA SER A 315 -7.53 -3.81 -5.15
C SER A 315 -7.53 -2.32 -4.82
N PRO A 316 -8.67 -1.65 -4.75
CA PRO A 316 -8.78 -0.20 -4.51
C PRO A 316 -8.00 0.29 -3.29
N GLN A 317 -7.99 -0.50 -2.21
CA GLN A 317 -7.29 -0.21 -0.97
C GLN A 317 -5.76 -0.16 -1.10
N TYR A 318 -5.16 -0.72 -2.15
CA TYR A 318 -3.71 -0.67 -2.35
C TYR A 318 -3.19 0.76 -2.58
N LEU A 319 -4.06 1.69 -2.98
CA LEU A 319 -3.67 3.09 -3.09
C LEU A 319 -3.35 3.71 -1.71
N LEU A 320 -3.83 3.13 -0.61
CA LEU A 320 -3.47 3.56 0.75
C LEU A 320 -1.98 3.38 1.06
N PHE A 321 -1.28 2.47 0.33
CA PHE A 321 0.18 2.32 0.46
C PHE A 321 0.94 3.57 0.00
N LEU A 322 0.35 4.35 -0.90
CA LEU A 322 0.95 5.55 -1.45
C LEU A 322 0.77 6.76 -0.54
N VAL A 323 -0.30 6.76 0.27
CA VAL A 323 -0.70 7.90 1.11
C VAL A 323 0.43 8.39 2.04
N PRO A 324 1.19 7.54 2.74
CA PRO A 324 2.25 8.03 3.61
C PRO A 324 3.60 8.25 2.89
N LEU A 325 3.80 7.71 1.69
CA LEU A 325 5.10 7.73 1.03
C LEU A 325 5.22 8.82 -0.04
N VAL A 326 4.19 9.02 -0.87
CA VAL A 326 4.22 10.05 -1.92
C VAL A 326 4.31 11.46 -1.36
N PRO A 327 3.62 11.83 -0.26
CA PRO A 327 3.76 13.15 0.33
C PRO A 327 5.15 13.49 0.89
N LEU A 328 6.01 12.51 1.15
CA LEU A 328 7.41 12.75 1.54
C LEU A 328 8.20 13.48 0.43
N VAL A 329 7.74 13.38 -0.81
CA VAL A 329 8.37 14.02 -1.97
C VAL A 329 7.88 15.46 -2.09
N ASP A 330 8.79 16.44 -2.10
CA ASP A 330 8.47 17.85 -2.27
C ASP A 330 8.08 18.16 -3.73
N SER A 331 6.82 17.89 -4.08
CA SER A 331 6.30 18.10 -5.43
C SER A 331 4.76 18.15 -5.42
N VAL A 332 4.22 19.33 -5.68
CA VAL A 332 2.77 19.54 -5.80
C VAL A 332 2.17 18.65 -6.90
N ALA A 333 2.89 18.44 -8.00
CA ALA A 333 2.42 17.60 -9.09
C ALA A 333 2.24 16.13 -8.64
N THR A 334 3.18 15.57 -7.84
CA THR A 334 3.04 14.21 -7.33
C THR A 334 1.91 14.09 -6.31
N TRP A 335 1.66 15.12 -5.50
CA TRP A 335 0.55 15.17 -4.56
C TRP A 335 -0.80 15.23 -5.28
N ALA A 336 -0.90 16.09 -6.31
CA ALA A 336 -2.11 16.20 -7.13
C ALA A 336 -2.43 14.87 -7.84
N MET A 337 -1.41 14.18 -8.39
CA MET A 337 -1.60 12.88 -9.02
C MET A 337 -2.01 11.79 -8.03
N LEU A 338 -1.46 11.78 -6.80
CA LEU A 338 -1.93 10.90 -5.76
C LEU A 338 -3.42 11.13 -5.49
N LEU A 339 -3.83 12.38 -5.24
CA LEU A 339 -5.22 12.71 -4.96
C LEU A 339 -6.14 12.40 -6.15
N ALA A 340 -5.69 12.61 -7.39
CA ALA A 340 -6.43 12.23 -8.59
C ALA A 340 -6.64 10.71 -8.66
N ALA A 341 -5.61 9.91 -8.39
CA ALA A 341 -5.72 8.44 -8.37
C ALA A 341 -6.68 7.96 -7.27
N LEU A 342 -6.62 8.55 -6.07
CA LEU A 342 -7.55 8.27 -4.98
C LEU A 342 -9.00 8.64 -5.35
N GLY A 343 -9.21 9.83 -5.95
CA GLY A 343 -10.52 10.29 -6.38
C GLY A 343 -11.13 9.42 -7.48
N LEU A 344 -10.35 9.04 -8.50
CA LEU A 344 -10.79 8.10 -9.55
C LEU A 344 -11.13 6.73 -8.95
N THR A 345 -10.41 6.29 -7.92
CA THR A 345 -10.74 5.06 -7.19
C THR A 345 -12.08 5.18 -6.47
N GLN A 346 -12.38 6.32 -5.85
CA GLN A 346 -13.67 6.57 -5.23
C GLN A 346 -14.79 6.59 -6.26
N VAL A 347 -14.59 7.26 -7.42
CA VAL A 347 -15.55 7.27 -8.52
C VAL A 347 -15.88 5.85 -8.99
N TRP A 348 -14.87 5.00 -9.15
CA TRP A 348 -15.04 3.59 -9.48
C TRP A 348 -15.84 2.83 -8.42
N ALA A 349 -15.50 2.98 -7.14
CA ALA A 349 -16.07 2.21 -6.04
C ALA A 349 -17.45 2.70 -5.57
N ARG A 350 -17.88 3.91 -5.98
CA ARG A 350 -19.07 4.59 -5.44
C ARG A 350 -20.41 4.12 -5.93
N PHE A 351 -20.49 3.47 -7.07
CA PHE A 351 -21.77 3.19 -7.70
C PHE A 351 -22.48 1.96 -7.12
N PRO A 352 -23.86 1.95 -7.08
CA PRO A 352 -24.62 0.90 -6.39
C PRO A 352 -24.43 -0.51 -6.94
N GLN A 353 -23.85 -0.66 -8.14
CA GLN A 353 -23.63 -1.96 -8.77
C GLN A 353 -22.22 -2.12 -9.37
N PRO A 354 -21.12 -1.86 -8.61
CA PRO A 354 -19.77 -2.08 -9.15
C PRO A 354 -19.55 -3.55 -9.51
N PHE A 355 -20.26 -4.48 -8.87
CA PHE A 355 -20.20 -5.90 -9.11
C PHE A 355 -20.69 -6.30 -10.52
N LEU A 356 -21.91 -5.89 -10.91
CA LEU A 356 -22.46 -6.22 -12.23
C LEU A 356 -21.68 -5.56 -13.36
N ASP A 357 -21.29 -4.30 -13.19
CA ASP A 357 -20.45 -3.59 -14.16
C ASP A 357 -19.07 -4.23 -14.30
N THR A 358 -18.48 -4.70 -13.20
CA THR A 358 -17.20 -5.41 -13.19
C THR A 358 -17.32 -6.76 -13.93
N ILE A 359 -18.36 -7.54 -13.69
CA ILE A 359 -18.58 -8.84 -14.33
C ILE A 359 -18.75 -8.70 -15.85
N HIS A 360 -19.44 -7.64 -16.28
CA HIS A 360 -19.70 -7.40 -17.71
C HIS A 360 -18.63 -6.52 -18.40
N LEU A 361 -17.53 -6.17 -17.72
CA LEU A 361 -16.52 -5.23 -18.21
C LEU A 361 -17.16 -3.95 -18.76
N GLY A 362 -18.09 -3.38 -18.00
CA GLY A 362 -18.90 -2.24 -18.40
C GLY A 362 -18.12 -0.94 -18.60
N GLU A 363 -18.82 0.16 -18.85
CA GLU A 363 -18.20 1.44 -19.23
C GLU A 363 -17.23 2.03 -18.19
N ARG A 364 -17.38 1.67 -16.92
CA ARG A 364 -16.51 2.14 -15.85
C ARG A 364 -15.07 1.68 -15.96
N ILE A 365 -14.78 0.69 -16.81
CA ILE A 365 -13.41 0.25 -17.07
C ILE A 365 -12.53 1.41 -17.53
N TRP A 366 -13.12 2.44 -18.18
CA TRP A 366 -12.41 3.65 -18.58
C TRP A 366 -11.92 4.47 -17.39
N VAL A 367 -12.69 4.51 -16.29
CA VAL A 367 -12.28 5.18 -15.04
C VAL A 367 -11.11 4.45 -14.41
N VAL A 368 -11.16 3.11 -14.42
CA VAL A 368 -10.05 2.26 -13.92
C VAL A 368 -8.81 2.46 -14.76
N LEU A 369 -8.93 2.48 -16.09
CA LEU A 369 -7.81 2.74 -17.00
C LEU A 369 -7.24 4.13 -16.78
N ALA A 370 -8.07 5.17 -16.68
CA ALA A 370 -7.62 6.54 -16.39
C ALA A 370 -6.83 6.62 -15.07
N ARG A 371 -7.32 5.96 -13.99
CA ARG A 371 -6.60 5.86 -12.74
C ARG A 371 -5.22 5.19 -12.92
N ASN A 372 -5.17 4.10 -13.65
CA ASN A 372 -3.93 3.35 -13.86
C ASN A 372 -2.92 4.17 -14.70
N LEU A 373 -3.39 4.96 -15.68
CA LEU A 373 -2.54 5.89 -16.41
C LEU A 373 -1.99 7.01 -15.51
N VAL A 374 -2.81 7.55 -14.59
CA VAL A 374 -2.32 8.51 -13.58
C VAL A 374 -1.23 7.90 -12.70
N LEU A 375 -1.35 6.63 -12.30
CA LEU A 375 -0.32 5.93 -11.54
C LEU A 375 0.97 5.75 -12.33
N LEU A 376 0.89 5.44 -13.63
CA LEU A 376 2.07 5.37 -14.53
C LEU A 376 2.76 6.73 -14.65
N LEU A 377 1.99 7.81 -14.83
CA LEU A 377 2.52 9.17 -14.88
C LEU A 377 3.17 9.57 -13.54
N LEU A 378 2.56 9.20 -12.41
CA LEU A 378 3.13 9.42 -11.08
C LEU A 378 4.48 8.71 -10.93
N TYR A 379 4.58 7.44 -11.36
CA TYR A 379 5.84 6.70 -11.37
C TYR A 379 6.89 7.39 -12.25
N ALA A 380 6.51 7.81 -13.46
CA ALA A 380 7.40 8.53 -14.37
C ALA A 380 7.93 9.84 -13.75
N LEU A 381 7.07 10.66 -13.15
CA LEU A 381 7.48 11.89 -12.46
C LEU A 381 8.46 11.64 -11.32
N LEU A 382 8.22 10.60 -10.52
CA LEU A 382 9.09 10.25 -9.41
C LEU A 382 10.47 9.83 -9.91
N THR A 383 10.55 9.00 -10.94
CA THR A 383 11.81 8.50 -11.51
C THR A 383 12.55 9.57 -12.30
N LEU A 384 11.87 10.41 -13.07
CA LEU A 384 12.48 11.57 -13.75
C LEU A 384 13.11 12.54 -12.74
N GLY A 385 12.46 12.76 -11.59
CA GLY A 385 13.03 13.57 -10.51
C GLY A 385 14.31 12.97 -9.89
N LEU A 386 14.50 11.65 -9.98
CA LEU A 386 15.76 11.00 -9.59
C LEU A 386 16.87 11.22 -10.64
N ARG A 387 16.55 11.35 -11.93
CA ARG A 387 17.52 11.60 -13.01
C ARG A 387 18.03 13.04 -13.00
N ARG A 388 17.16 14.04 -12.87
CA ARG A 388 17.47 15.49 -13.02
C ARG A 388 18.51 16.01 -12.01
N ARG A 389 18.58 15.49 -10.80
CA ARG A 389 19.57 15.92 -9.80
C ARG A 389 21.00 15.44 -10.05
N ARG A 390 21.26 14.71 -11.16
CA ARG A 390 22.63 14.42 -11.63
C ARG A 390 23.31 15.63 -12.29
N SER A 391 22.54 16.50 -12.96
CA SER A 391 23.06 17.55 -13.86
C SER A 391 23.53 18.83 -13.16
N THR A 392 23.14 19.08 -11.90
CA THR A 392 23.41 20.36 -11.23
C THR A 392 24.68 20.39 -10.34
N ARG A 393 25.52 19.35 -10.38
CA ARG A 393 26.80 19.30 -9.65
C ARG A 393 28.05 19.19 -10.53
N SER A 394 27.94 19.44 -11.85
CA SER A 394 29.05 19.41 -12.79
C SER A 394 29.47 20.81 -13.31
N THR A 395 29.12 21.89 -12.58
CA THR A 395 29.69 23.23 -12.85
C THR A 395 30.32 23.81 -11.62
#